data_068f267018bc8a46728891bc9ebc8144
#
_entry.id   068f267018bc8a46728891bc9ebc8144
#
_cell.length_a   1.000
_cell.length_b   1.000
_cell.length_c   1.000
_cell.angle_alpha   90.00
_cell.angle_beta   90.00
_cell.angle_gamma   90.00
#
_symmetry.space_group_name_H-M   'P 1'
#
loop_
_entity.id
_entity.type
_entity.pdbx_description
1 polymer ?
#
loop_
_entity_poly.entity_id
_entity_poly.type
_entity_poly.pdbx_seq_one_letter_code
_entity_poly.pdbx_strand_id
1 'polypeptide(L)'
;MVPTGKKGNKTISSTFLRKKIRLGKIDEVNKLLNRNWSIYGKVIKGERRGRKIGFPTCNLKLSDYVVPKLGVYAVKVKSKNFYKNGIANIGYRPTFNGQNLLLETNIFGINKNLYNKVISINFLKFIRKEKKFRNLKHLKKQIKLDIKQAKK
;
A
#
# COMPACT_ATOMS: atom_id res chain seq x y z
N MET A 1 0.96 14.49 -3.78
CA MET A 1 -0.16 15.24 -4.38
C MET A 1 -0.83 14.45 -5.47
N VAL A 2 -2.16 14.47 -5.53
CA VAL A 2 -2.90 13.77 -6.58
C VAL A 2 -3.01 14.71 -7.79
N PRO A 3 -2.55 14.29 -8.99
CA PRO A 3 -2.59 15.15 -10.16
C PRO A 3 -4.02 15.36 -10.66
N THR A 4 -4.24 16.46 -11.34
CA THR A 4 -5.46 16.70 -12.10
C THR A 4 -5.33 16.04 -13.46
N GLY A 5 -6.40 15.41 -13.91
CA GLY A 5 -6.42 14.74 -15.21
C GLY A 5 -7.69 15.07 -15.98
N LYS A 6 -7.74 14.56 -17.19
CA LYS A 6 -8.93 14.66 -18.05
C LYS A 6 -9.42 13.28 -18.42
N LYS A 7 -10.74 13.12 -18.49
CA LYS A 7 -11.37 11.93 -19.04
C LYS A 7 -12.43 12.39 -20.02
N GLY A 8 -12.24 12.08 -21.29
CA GLY A 8 -13.04 12.70 -22.35
C GLY A 8 -12.79 14.21 -22.34
N ASN A 9 -13.84 14.99 -22.32
CA ASN A 9 -13.76 16.45 -22.28
C ASN A 9 -13.90 17.05 -20.89
N LYS A 10 -13.87 16.20 -19.82
CA LYS A 10 -14.04 16.67 -18.45
C LYS A 10 -12.71 16.69 -17.70
N THR A 11 -12.42 17.79 -17.03
CA THR A 11 -11.30 17.91 -16.11
C THR A 11 -11.69 17.27 -14.78
N ILE A 12 -10.83 16.39 -14.27
CA ILE A 12 -11.04 15.72 -12.98
C ILE A 12 -10.30 16.51 -11.90
N SER A 13 -11.03 17.03 -10.92
CA SER A 13 -10.42 17.81 -9.85
C SER A 13 -9.63 16.96 -8.87
N SER A 14 -8.55 17.54 -8.32
CA SER A 14 -7.75 16.89 -7.28
C SER A 14 -8.56 16.62 -6.02
N THR A 15 -9.49 17.49 -5.66
CA THR A 15 -10.37 17.31 -4.51
C THR A 15 -11.26 16.08 -4.66
N PHE A 16 -11.82 15.88 -5.84
CA PHE A 16 -12.65 14.72 -6.16
C PHE A 16 -11.83 13.42 -6.05
N LEU A 17 -10.63 13.41 -6.62
CA LEU A 17 -9.74 12.24 -6.58
C LEU A 17 -9.32 11.92 -5.14
N ARG A 18 -8.96 12.92 -4.35
CA ARG A 18 -8.57 12.71 -2.93
C ARG A 18 -9.72 12.08 -2.14
N LYS A 19 -10.95 12.53 -2.37
CA LYS A 19 -12.12 11.96 -1.72
C LYS A 19 -12.27 10.48 -2.04
N LYS A 20 -12.12 10.10 -3.30
CA LYS A 20 -12.18 8.70 -3.75
C LYS A 20 -11.08 7.85 -3.10
N ILE A 21 -9.87 8.38 -3.02
CA ILE A 21 -8.73 7.70 -2.39
C ILE A 21 -9.01 7.47 -0.90
N ARG A 22 -9.50 8.48 -0.18
CA ARG A 22 -9.86 8.35 1.24
C ARG A 22 -10.95 7.31 1.49
N LEU A 23 -11.81 7.08 0.51
CA LEU A 23 -12.87 6.07 0.59
C LEU A 23 -12.39 4.68 0.17
N GLY A 24 -11.15 4.54 -0.29
CA GLY A 24 -10.60 3.25 -0.75
C GLY A 24 -11.05 2.84 -2.14
N LYS A 25 -11.64 3.75 -2.90
CA LYS A 25 -12.15 3.48 -4.25
C LYS A 25 -11.05 3.59 -5.29
N ILE A 26 -10.00 2.79 -5.10
CA ILE A 26 -8.77 2.86 -5.90
C ILE A 26 -9.01 2.47 -7.37
N ASP A 27 -9.82 1.45 -7.62
CA ASP A 27 -10.15 1.04 -8.97
C ASP A 27 -10.83 2.16 -9.77
N GLU A 28 -11.73 2.92 -9.12
CA GLU A 28 -12.37 4.09 -9.75
C GLU A 28 -11.35 5.20 -10.02
N VAL A 29 -10.46 5.46 -9.05
CA VAL A 29 -9.38 6.46 -9.20
C VAL A 29 -8.50 6.10 -10.40
N ASN A 30 -8.09 4.84 -10.51
CA ASN A 30 -7.23 4.37 -11.57
C ASN A 30 -7.89 4.52 -12.95
N LYS A 31 -9.17 4.25 -13.05
CA LYS A 31 -9.94 4.47 -14.29
C LYS A 31 -9.96 5.95 -14.67
N LEU A 32 -10.21 6.82 -13.69
CA LEU A 32 -10.26 8.27 -13.91
C LEU A 32 -8.90 8.84 -14.32
N LEU A 33 -7.82 8.34 -13.72
CA LEU A 33 -6.46 8.77 -14.03
C LEU A 33 -5.90 8.14 -15.30
N ASN A 34 -6.53 7.08 -15.78
CA ASN A 34 -6.03 6.23 -16.86
C ASN A 34 -4.63 5.66 -16.55
N ARG A 35 -4.35 5.43 -15.26
CA ARG A 35 -3.13 4.82 -14.74
C ARG A 35 -3.36 4.43 -13.29
N ASN A 36 -2.46 3.62 -12.72
CA ASN A 36 -2.53 3.28 -11.31
C ASN A 36 -2.09 4.44 -10.44
N TRP A 37 -2.89 4.76 -9.42
CA TRP A 37 -2.47 5.69 -8.38
C TRP A 37 -1.31 5.07 -7.60
N SER A 38 -0.29 5.84 -7.31
CA SER A 38 0.92 5.31 -6.70
C SER A 38 1.47 6.18 -5.58
N ILE A 39 2.20 5.55 -4.67
CA ILE A 39 2.99 6.20 -3.64
C ILE A 39 4.45 5.84 -3.91
N TYR A 40 5.29 6.85 -3.93
CA TYR A 40 6.70 6.75 -4.26
C TYR A 40 7.51 7.23 -3.07
N GLY A 41 8.54 6.48 -2.68
CA GLY A 41 9.37 6.88 -1.56
C GLY A 41 10.51 5.92 -1.27
N LYS A 42 11.26 6.30 -0.25
CA LYS A 42 12.41 5.53 0.21
C LYS A 42 11.98 4.56 1.32
N VAL A 43 12.43 3.32 1.21
CA VAL A 43 12.16 2.29 2.21
C VAL A 43 12.87 2.64 3.52
N ILE A 44 12.11 2.65 4.62
CA ILE A 44 12.63 2.91 5.97
C ILE A 44 12.68 1.61 6.77
N LYS A 45 13.40 1.64 7.89
CA LYS A 45 13.43 0.51 8.82
C LYS A 45 12.09 0.36 9.52
N GLY A 46 11.65 -0.90 9.70
CA GLY A 46 10.45 -1.25 10.44
C GLY A 46 10.74 -2.31 11.49
N GLU A 47 9.68 -2.79 12.15
CA GLU A 47 9.80 -3.74 13.26
C GLU A 47 10.04 -5.20 12.82
N ARG A 48 10.02 -5.49 11.53
CA ARG A 48 10.26 -6.82 10.95
C ARG A 48 9.29 -7.91 11.45
N ARG A 49 8.08 -7.54 11.86
CA ARG A 49 7.09 -8.51 12.35
C ARG A 49 6.71 -9.56 11.28
N GLY A 50 6.53 -9.12 10.05
CA GLY A 50 6.18 -10.01 8.95
C GLY A 50 7.26 -11.04 8.66
N ARG A 51 8.54 -10.68 8.82
CA ARG A 51 9.67 -11.58 8.61
C ARG A 51 9.61 -12.76 9.57
N LYS A 52 9.23 -12.52 10.82
CA LYS A 52 9.14 -13.58 11.85
C LYS A 52 8.12 -14.65 11.51
N ILE A 53 7.10 -14.31 10.73
CA ILE A 53 6.03 -15.25 10.33
C ILE A 53 6.12 -15.65 8.86
N GLY A 54 7.23 -15.34 8.18
CA GLY A 54 7.47 -15.74 6.80
C GLY A 54 6.93 -14.79 5.74
N PHE A 55 6.51 -13.59 6.12
CA PHE A 55 6.00 -12.55 5.20
C PHE A 55 6.76 -11.24 5.40
N PRO A 56 8.03 -11.17 4.93
CA PRO A 56 8.81 -9.95 5.11
C PRO A 56 8.15 -8.76 4.41
N THR A 57 8.22 -7.60 5.05
CA THR A 57 7.64 -6.36 4.52
C THR A 57 8.67 -5.27 4.44
N CYS A 58 8.50 -4.35 3.51
CA CYS A 58 9.22 -3.09 3.48
C CYS A 58 8.27 -1.96 3.86
N ASN A 59 8.80 -0.90 4.44
CA ASN A 59 8.00 0.19 5.02
C ASN A 59 8.29 1.51 4.34
N LEU A 60 7.22 2.26 4.05
CA LEU A 60 7.30 3.64 3.61
C LEU A 60 6.51 4.51 4.58
N LYS A 61 7.03 5.69 4.89
CA LYS A 61 6.32 6.68 5.70
C LYS A 61 5.38 7.49 4.82
N LEU A 62 4.14 7.64 5.25
CA LEU A 62 3.12 8.44 4.55
C LEU A 62 3.03 9.82 5.17
N SER A 63 3.75 10.79 4.61
CA SER A 63 3.73 12.17 5.13
C SER A 63 3.22 13.20 4.13
N ASP A 64 3.51 13.01 2.85
CA ASP A 64 3.24 14.00 1.82
C ASP A 64 2.08 13.65 0.89
N TYR A 65 1.48 12.48 1.07
CA TYR A 65 0.39 12.00 0.22
C TYR A 65 -0.95 12.12 0.92
N VAL A 66 -2.02 12.15 0.14
CA VAL A 66 -3.35 11.96 0.67
C VAL A 66 -3.41 10.57 1.30
N VAL A 67 -4.01 10.46 2.49
CA VAL A 67 -4.09 9.18 3.20
C VAL A 67 -5.26 8.39 2.65
N PRO A 68 -5.00 7.24 2.01
CA PRO A 68 -6.09 6.37 1.56
C PRO A 68 -6.77 5.70 2.74
N LYS A 69 -7.91 5.07 2.49
CA LYS A 69 -8.61 4.30 3.52
C LYS A 69 -7.64 3.30 4.15
N LEU A 70 -7.61 3.24 5.47
CA LEU A 70 -6.73 2.31 6.17
C LEU A 70 -7.14 0.87 5.89
N GLY A 71 -6.16 0.00 5.64
CA GLY A 71 -6.43 -1.40 5.35
C GLY A 71 -5.41 -2.00 4.41
N VAL A 72 -5.80 -3.12 3.81
CA VAL A 72 -4.94 -3.91 2.94
C VAL A 72 -5.34 -3.74 1.47
N TYR A 73 -4.34 -3.59 0.62
CA TYR A 73 -4.49 -3.34 -0.81
C TYR A 73 -3.68 -4.35 -1.63
N ALA A 74 -4.23 -4.73 -2.78
CA ALA A 74 -3.43 -5.36 -3.82
C ALA A 74 -2.62 -4.27 -4.51
N VAL A 75 -1.34 -4.51 -4.68
CA VAL A 75 -0.41 -3.52 -5.26
C VAL A 75 0.54 -4.17 -6.26
N LYS A 76 1.20 -3.32 -7.03
CA LYS A 76 2.32 -3.70 -7.88
C LYS A 76 3.48 -2.76 -7.57
N VAL A 77 4.62 -3.34 -7.22
CA VAL A 77 5.77 -2.58 -6.74
C VAL A 77 6.82 -2.50 -7.83
N LYS A 78 7.22 -1.28 -8.14
CA LYS A 78 8.27 -1.01 -9.12
C LYS A 78 9.52 -0.50 -8.42
N SER A 79 10.64 -1.13 -8.72
CA SER A 79 11.95 -0.68 -8.30
C SER A 79 12.85 -0.61 -9.54
N LYS A 80 14.09 -0.17 -9.35
CA LYS A 80 15.08 -0.15 -10.42
C LYS A 80 15.27 -1.54 -11.05
N ASN A 81 15.17 -2.60 -10.26
CA ASN A 81 15.53 -3.95 -10.66
C ASN A 81 14.35 -4.92 -10.82
N PHE A 82 13.14 -4.51 -10.51
CA PHE A 82 11.99 -5.43 -10.59
C PHE A 82 10.67 -4.69 -10.70
N TYR A 83 9.65 -5.45 -11.12
CA TYR A 83 8.26 -5.00 -11.16
C TYR A 83 7.39 -6.18 -10.74
N LYS A 84 6.99 -6.25 -9.47
CA LYS A 84 6.37 -7.41 -8.86
C LYS A 84 5.08 -7.06 -8.14
N ASN A 85 4.15 -8.00 -8.11
CA ASN A 85 2.91 -7.85 -7.35
C ASN A 85 3.18 -8.02 -5.85
N GLY A 86 2.27 -7.49 -5.04
CA GLY A 86 2.35 -7.60 -3.60
C GLY A 86 1.04 -7.24 -2.92
N ILE A 87 1.09 -7.25 -1.59
CA ILE A 87 0.03 -6.69 -0.77
C ILE A 87 0.62 -5.60 0.11
N ALA A 88 -0.16 -4.58 0.37
CA ALA A 88 0.25 -3.45 1.19
C ALA A 88 -0.79 -3.18 2.27
N ASN A 89 -0.32 -2.88 3.47
CA ASN A 89 -1.17 -2.49 4.58
C ASN A 89 -0.87 -1.03 4.93
N ILE A 90 -1.91 -0.21 4.96
CA ILE A 90 -1.82 1.17 5.41
C ILE A 90 -2.45 1.25 6.79
N GLY A 91 -1.68 1.69 7.78
CA GLY A 91 -2.17 1.80 9.13
C GLY A 91 -1.23 2.56 10.05
N TYR A 92 -1.77 2.91 11.21
CA TYR A 92 -1.00 3.53 12.26
C TYR A 92 -0.22 2.47 13.05
N ARG A 93 1.02 2.80 13.38
CA ARG A 93 1.87 1.95 14.22
C ARG A 93 2.36 2.77 15.41
N PRO A 94 2.31 2.21 16.63
CA PRO A 94 2.76 2.93 17.81
C PRO A 94 4.25 3.23 17.72
N THR A 95 4.62 4.40 18.22
CA THR A 95 6.00 4.83 18.34
C THR A 95 6.23 5.29 19.78
N PHE A 96 7.48 5.61 20.12
CA PHE A 96 7.82 6.12 21.44
C PHE A 96 7.02 7.39 21.80
N ASN A 97 6.82 8.29 20.83
CA ASN A 97 6.16 9.58 21.05
C ASN A 97 4.76 9.69 20.45
N GLY A 98 4.14 8.57 20.07
CA GLY A 98 2.81 8.62 19.45
C GLY A 98 2.59 7.51 18.43
N GLN A 99 2.14 7.88 17.23
CA GLN A 99 1.86 6.93 16.16
C GLN A 99 2.41 7.43 14.84
N ASN A 100 2.94 6.51 14.03
CA ASN A 100 3.32 6.77 12.65
C ASN A 100 2.33 6.08 11.71
N LEU A 101 1.97 6.77 10.64
CA LEU A 101 1.20 6.19 9.56
C LEU A 101 2.18 5.56 8.58
N LEU A 102 2.11 4.24 8.44
CA LEU A 102 3.03 3.48 7.62
C LEU A 102 2.33 2.71 6.51
N LEU A 103 3.03 2.59 5.40
CA LEU A 103 2.67 1.70 4.30
C LEU A 103 3.64 0.51 4.36
N GLU A 104 3.13 -0.64 4.79
CA GLU A 104 3.91 -1.87 4.90
C GLU A 104 3.58 -2.78 3.72
N THR A 105 4.57 -3.16 2.93
CA THR A 105 4.34 -3.92 1.70
C THR A 105 5.10 -5.23 1.69
N ASN A 106 4.39 -6.33 1.46
CA ASN A 106 4.99 -7.63 1.16
C ASN A 106 5.01 -7.79 -0.36
N ILE A 107 6.20 -7.90 -0.94
CA ILE A 107 6.41 -8.02 -2.37
C ILE A 107 6.60 -9.50 -2.70
N PHE A 108 5.75 -10.06 -3.56
CA PHE A 108 5.79 -11.48 -3.87
C PHE A 108 7.09 -11.86 -4.58
N GLY A 109 7.75 -12.88 -4.05
CA GLY A 109 9.00 -13.39 -4.62
C GLY A 109 10.24 -12.57 -4.30
N ILE A 110 10.13 -11.51 -3.52
CA ILE A 110 11.26 -10.68 -3.11
C ILE A 110 11.49 -10.87 -1.61
N ASN A 111 12.69 -11.34 -1.26
CA ASN A 111 13.06 -11.62 0.12
C ASN A 111 14.40 -10.94 0.50
N LYS A 112 14.75 -9.86 -0.15
CA LYS A 112 15.96 -9.10 0.14
C LYS A 112 15.64 -7.80 0.86
N ASN A 113 16.64 -7.27 1.58
CA ASN A 113 16.52 -6.00 2.27
C ASN A 113 16.49 -4.85 1.23
N LEU A 114 15.43 -4.06 1.27
CA LEU A 114 15.26 -2.91 0.39
C LEU A 114 15.50 -1.58 1.09
N TYR A 115 16.01 -1.61 2.32
CA TYR A 115 16.28 -0.41 3.11
C TYR A 115 17.08 0.62 2.30
N ASN A 116 16.65 1.89 2.35
CA ASN A 116 17.19 3.02 1.60
C ASN A 116 16.96 2.98 0.08
N LYS A 117 16.35 1.94 -0.44
CA LYS A 117 15.98 1.90 -1.87
C LYS A 117 14.71 2.71 -2.09
N VAL A 118 14.63 3.34 -3.25
CA VAL A 118 13.43 4.07 -3.68
C VAL A 118 12.56 3.11 -4.48
N ILE A 119 11.27 3.04 -4.11
CA ILE A 119 10.31 2.19 -4.79
C ILE A 119 9.01 2.95 -5.07
N SER A 120 8.25 2.46 -6.02
CA SER A 120 6.92 2.96 -6.33
C SER A 120 5.90 1.86 -6.02
N ILE A 121 4.93 2.18 -5.17
CA ILE A 121 3.84 1.27 -4.83
C ILE A 121 2.62 1.69 -5.65
N ASN A 122 2.26 0.88 -6.63
CA ASN A 122 1.12 1.15 -7.51
C ASN A 122 -0.10 0.42 -6.97
N PHE A 123 -1.14 1.14 -6.61
CA PHE A 123 -2.33 0.58 -5.98
C PHE A 123 -3.28 0.05 -7.04
N LEU A 124 -3.73 -1.20 -6.87
CA LEU A 124 -4.64 -1.86 -7.81
C LEU A 124 -6.08 -1.89 -7.30
N LYS A 125 -6.27 -2.33 -6.06
CA LYS A 125 -7.60 -2.40 -5.44
C LYS A 125 -7.51 -2.53 -3.93
N PHE A 126 -8.56 -2.10 -3.23
CA PHE A 126 -8.74 -2.30 -1.81
C PHE A 126 -9.18 -3.74 -1.55
N ILE A 127 -8.57 -4.42 -0.57
CA ILE A 127 -8.92 -5.80 -0.22
C ILE A 127 -9.80 -5.83 1.04
N ARG A 128 -9.35 -5.19 2.12
CA ARG A 128 -10.09 -5.20 3.39
C ARG A 128 -9.60 -4.13 4.35
N LYS A 129 -10.43 -3.84 5.34
CA LYS A 129 -10.06 -2.95 6.45
C LYS A 129 -9.00 -3.61 7.34
N GLU A 130 -8.28 -2.79 8.11
CA GLU A 130 -7.37 -3.31 9.13
C GLU A 130 -8.12 -4.15 10.15
N LYS A 131 -7.43 -5.18 10.67
CA LYS A 131 -7.92 -6.06 11.73
C LYS A 131 -6.87 -6.21 12.80
N LYS A 132 -7.32 -6.40 14.04
CA LYS A 132 -6.47 -6.86 15.13
C LYS A 132 -6.56 -8.38 15.21
N PHE A 133 -5.45 -9.02 15.57
CA PHE A 133 -5.37 -10.47 15.63
C PHE A 133 -4.99 -10.91 17.04
N ARG A 134 -5.62 -12.00 17.51
CA ARG A 134 -5.34 -12.58 18.83
C ARG A 134 -3.89 -13.06 18.94
N ASN A 135 -3.34 -13.61 17.87
CA ASN A 135 -2.01 -14.19 17.87
C ASN A 135 -1.46 -14.22 16.45
N LEU A 136 -0.19 -14.60 16.33
CA LEU A 136 0.51 -14.65 15.05
C LEU A 136 -0.08 -15.70 14.09
N LYS A 137 -0.66 -16.76 14.62
CA LYS A 137 -1.29 -17.81 13.79
C LYS A 137 -2.48 -17.25 13.01
N HIS A 138 -3.34 -16.47 13.66
CA HIS A 138 -4.49 -15.83 13.01
C HIS A 138 -4.04 -14.77 12.00
N LEU A 139 -3.03 -13.99 12.34
CA LEU A 139 -2.44 -13.00 11.44
C LEU A 139 -1.90 -13.67 10.18
N LYS A 140 -1.11 -14.74 10.34
CA LYS A 140 -0.53 -15.48 9.22
C LYS A 140 -1.60 -16.06 8.29
N LYS A 141 -2.66 -16.62 8.87
CA LYS A 141 -3.80 -17.15 8.11
C LYS A 141 -4.46 -16.06 7.27
N GLN A 142 -4.69 -14.89 7.86
CA GLN A 142 -5.31 -13.76 7.16
C GLN A 142 -4.41 -13.24 6.04
N ILE A 143 -3.11 -13.15 6.27
CA ILE A 143 -2.16 -12.71 5.23
C ILE A 143 -2.21 -13.66 4.03
N LYS A 144 -2.29 -14.95 4.25
CA LYS A 144 -2.42 -15.94 3.15
C LYS A 144 -3.69 -15.72 2.35
N LEU A 145 -4.80 -15.42 3.02
CA LEU A 145 -6.07 -15.10 2.35
C LEU A 145 -5.96 -13.80 1.56
N ASP A 146 -5.30 -12.78 2.11
CA ASP A 146 -5.07 -11.50 1.44
C ASP A 146 -4.26 -11.69 0.16
N ILE A 147 -3.20 -12.47 0.22
CA ILE A 147 -2.35 -12.78 -0.94
C ILE A 147 -3.17 -13.47 -2.03
N LYS A 148 -3.97 -14.44 -1.64
CA LYS A 148 -4.84 -15.17 -2.57
C LYS A 148 -5.84 -14.22 -3.23
N GLN A 149 -6.42 -13.31 -2.46
CA GLN A 149 -7.35 -12.31 -2.97
C GLN A 149 -6.64 -11.32 -3.92
N ALA A 150 -5.42 -10.92 -3.59
CA ALA A 150 -4.64 -10.00 -4.42
C ALA A 150 -4.26 -10.60 -5.77
N LYS A 151 -4.12 -11.92 -5.86
CA LYS A 151 -3.74 -12.62 -7.09
C LYS A 151 -4.93 -12.88 -8.03
N LYS A 152 -6.14 -12.55 -7.62
CA LYS A 152 -7.32 -12.73 -8.49
C LYS A 152 -7.43 -11.65 -9.60
#